data_633b6654de5a6c78a16c7d944c2236d4
#
_entry.id   633b6654de5a6c78a16c7d944c2236d4
#
_cell.length_a   1.000
_cell.length_b   1.000
_cell.length_c   1.000
_cell.angle_alpha   90.00
_cell.angle_beta   90.00
_cell.angle_gamma   90.00
#
_symmetry.space_group_name_H-M   'P 1'
#
loop_
_entity.id
_entity.type
_entity.pdbx_description
1 polymer ?
#
loop_
_entity_poly.entity_id
_entity_poly.type
_entity_poly.pdbx_seq_one_letter_code
_entity_poly.pdbx_strand_id
1 'polypeptide(L)'
;AVCRAAGTGGRTALPWVPPAQIAEMENGNTASEDSNAKNDSEEASPFRDFSGQDYDGNTVDESLFSKNAVTVVNFWFTGCKPCVAELSKLNELNDAIKSMGGEVVGINTETFDGNQDAIKEAAAVLESQGAKYRNLSIDSASAAGKYASDIMAFPTTILVDRNGNIVGEPMLGGIDNQENYD
;
A
#
# COMPACT_ATOMS: atom_id res chain seq x y z
N ALA A 1 -5.45 2.13 17.50
CA ALA A 1 -4.98 0.82 17.97
C ALA A 1 -4.61 -0.03 16.76
N VAL A 2 -3.44 -0.63 16.79
CA VAL A 2 -2.89 -1.47 15.70
C VAL A 2 -2.92 -2.93 16.15
N CYS A 3 -3.45 -3.83 15.33
CA CYS A 3 -3.32 -5.26 15.56
C CYS A 3 -1.93 -5.72 15.09
N ARG A 4 -1.05 -6.12 16.00
CA ARG A 4 0.28 -6.63 15.69
C ARG A 4 0.37 -8.13 15.82
N ALA A 5 1.00 -8.79 14.85
CA ALA A 5 1.54 -10.13 15.04
C ALA A 5 2.91 -10.01 15.74
N ALA A 6 3.14 -10.82 16.75
CA ALA A 6 4.37 -10.78 17.54
C ALA A 6 5.57 -11.30 16.74
N GLY A 7 6.52 -10.42 16.44
CA GLY A 7 7.79 -10.78 15.82
C GLY A 7 8.88 -9.79 16.23
N THR A 8 9.90 -10.27 16.92
CA THR A 8 11.05 -9.52 17.43
C THR A 8 12.11 -9.33 16.34
N GLY A 9 12.42 -8.09 16.00
CA GLY A 9 13.57 -7.77 15.13
C GLY A 9 13.95 -6.30 15.26
N GLY A 10 14.96 -6.00 16.05
CA GLY A 10 15.48 -4.66 16.25
C GLY A 10 16.22 -4.12 15.02
N ARG A 11 15.96 -2.89 14.65
CA ARG A 11 16.76 -2.14 13.67
C ARG A 11 17.49 -1.02 14.39
N THR A 12 18.80 -1.00 14.20
CA THR A 12 19.67 0.12 14.61
C THR A 12 19.56 1.22 13.57
N ALA A 13 19.19 2.43 14.01
CA ALA A 13 19.18 3.61 13.18
C ALA A 13 20.61 4.07 12.85
N LEU A 14 20.86 4.38 11.59
CA LEU A 14 22.11 5.04 11.14
C LEU A 14 22.03 6.54 11.44
N PRO A 15 23.17 7.18 11.83
CA PRO A 15 23.18 8.60 12.14
C PRO A 15 23.03 9.46 10.87
N TRP A 16 22.22 10.50 10.99
CA TRP A 16 22.03 11.53 9.97
C TRP A 16 23.31 12.33 9.71
N VAL A 17 23.66 12.53 8.43
CA VAL A 17 24.81 13.35 8.00
C VAL A 17 24.30 14.63 7.33
N PRO A 18 24.67 15.82 7.80
CA PRO A 18 24.18 17.06 7.22
C PRO A 18 24.80 17.39 5.83
N PRO A 19 24.07 18.14 4.97
CA PRO A 19 24.44 18.37 3.56
C PRO A 19 25.75 19.12 3.31
N ALA A 20 26.34 19.73 4.33
CA ALA A 20 27.56 20.54 4.18
C ALA A 20 28.84 19.72 3.97
N GLN A 21 28.81 18.40 4.12
CA GLN A 21 30.00 17.54 3.96
C GLN A 21 30.07 16.84 2.60
N ILE A 22 29.12 17.10 1.69
CA ILE A 22 29.11 16.48 0.36
C ILE A 22 29.92 17.27 -0.69
N ALA A 23 30.35 18.50 -0.36
CA ALA A 23 30.99 19.41 -1.32
C ALA A 23 32.52 19.26 -1.45
N GLU A 24 33.17 18.38 -0.69
CA GLU A 24 34.65 18.27 -0.68
C GLU A 24 35.24 17.01 -1.35
N MET A 25 34.42 16.26 -2.13
CA MET A 25 34.90 15.07 -2.84
C MET A 25 34.83 15.16 -4.39
N GLU A 26 34.87 16.36 -4.94
CA GLU A 26 35.03 16.54 -6.38
C GLU A 26 36.41 17.15 -6.70
N ASN A 27 37.44 16.34 -6.70
CA ASN A 27 38.57 16.48 -7.61
C ASN A 27 39.54 15.29 -7.53
N GLY A 28 39.55 14.46 -8.56
CA GLY A 28 40.51 13.36 -8.66
C GLY A 28 40.16 12.43 -9.83
N ASN A 29 40.44 12.95 -11.03
CA ASN A 29 40.41 12.21 -12.29
C ASN A 29 41.42 11.06 -12.27
N THR A 30 40.96 9.80 -12.56
CA THR A 30 41.61 8.90 -13.53
C THR A 30 40.71 7.70 -13.85
N ALA A 31 40.58 7.47 -15.12
CA ALA A 31 39.89 6.34 -15.71
C ALA A 31 40.60 5.01 -15.39
N SER A 32 39.84 3.97 -15.09
CA SER A 32 40.03 2.63 -15.65
C SER A 32 38.79 1.79 -15.41
N GLU A 33 38.49 1.12 -16.44
CA GLU A 33 37.37 0.23 -16.71
C GLU A 33 37.29 -0.92 -15.72
N ASP A 34 36.05 -1.35 -15.62
CA ASP A 34 35.62 -2.73 -15.44
C ASP A 34 35.13 -3.15 -14.08
N SER A 35 33.97 -3.71 -14.22
CA SER A 35 33.20 -4.60 -13.34
C SER A 35 32.04 -3.97 -12.60
N ASN A 36 30.91 -3.86 -13.29
CA ASN A 36 29.67 -4.57 -13.01
C ASN A 36 29.43 -4.85 -11.52
N ALA A 37 28.90 -3.89 -10.83
CA ALA A 37 28.05 -4.14 -9.68
C ALA A 37 26.67 -3.56 -9.95
N LYS A 38 25.93 -4.24 -10.84
CA LYS A 38 24.46 -4.17 -10.84
C LYS A 38 24.01 -4.82 -9.54
N ASN A 39 23.88 -4.02 -8.52
CA ASN A 39 23.04 -4.36 -7.39
C ASN A 39 21.85 -3.42 -7.40
N ASP A 40 21.17 -3.39 -8.54
CA ASP A 40 19.81 -2.97 -8.70
C ASP A 40 18.95 -4.23 -8.74
N SER A 41 18.63 -4.75 -7.59
CA SER A 41 17.36 -5.43 -7.44
C SER A 41 16.28 -4.35 -7.38
N GLU A 42 16.02 -3.71 -8.52
CA GLU A 42 14.72 -3.14 -8.79
C GLU A 42 13.74 -4.32 -8.81
N GLU A 43 13.40 -4.78 -7.64
CA GLU A 43 12.24 -5.62 -7.47
C GLU A 43 11.06 -4.81 -7.97
N ALA A 44 10.54 -5.20 -9.14
CA ALA A 44 9.45 -4.49 -9.79
C ALA A 44 8.32 -4.32 -8.77
N SER A 45 7.78 -3.09 -8.65
CA SER A 45 6.68 -2.83 -7.72
C SER A 45 5.60 -3.90 -7.85
N PRO A 46 5.06 -4.43 -6.75
CA PRO A 46 4.04 -5.47 -6.77
C PRO A 46 2.74 -5.05 -7.47
N PHE A 47 2.57 -3.76 -7.75
CA PHE A 47 1.37 -3.22 -8.40
C PHE A 47 1.55 -2.86 -9.88
N ARG A 48 2.70 -3.13 -10.51
CA ARG A 48 2.94 -2.81 -11.92
C ARG A 48 2.09 -3.63 -12.88
N ASP A 49 2.00 -4.92 -12.66
CA ASP A 49 1.20 -5.85 -13.47
C ASP A 49 -0.04 -6.30 -12.66
N PHE A 50 -0.69 -5.34 -12.06
CA PHE A 50 -1.80 -5.58 -11.15
C PHE A 50 -3.03 -6.09 -11.86
N SER A 51 -3.67 -7.10 -11.30
CA SER A 51 -5.00 -7.52 -11.69
C SER A 51 -5.81 -8.03 -10.48
N GLY A 52 -7.10 -7.82 -10.54
CA GLY A 52 -8.03 -8.26 -9.51
C GLY A 52 -9.47 -8.13 -9.99
N GLN A 53 -10.39 -8.30 -9.08
CA GLN A 53 -11.80 -8.06 -9.30
C GLN A 53 -12.38 -7.23 -8.15
N ASP A 54 -13.29 -6.33 -8.47
CA ASP A 54 -14.09 -5.69 -7.43
C ASP A 54 -15.15 -6.67 -6.90
N TYR A 55 -15.85 -6.27 -5.85
CA TYR A 55 -16.88 -7.15 -5.24
C TYR A 55 -18.15 -7.30 -6.09
N ASP A 56 -18.29 -6.51 -7.15
CA ASP A 56 -19.36 -6.64 -8.15
C ASP A 56 -18.95 -7.56 -9.31
N GLY A 57 -17.73 -8.09 -9.31
CA GLY A 57 -17.19 -9.02 -10.30
C GLY A 57 -16.56 -8.35 -11.52
N ASN A 58 -16.37 -7.03 -11.50
CA ASN A 58 -15.68 -6.32 -12.57
C ASN A 58 -14.17 -6.52 -12.47
N THR A 59 -13.54 -6.83 -13.60
CA THR A 59 -12.08 -6.91 -13.66
C THR A 59 -11.44 -5.53 -13.46
N VAL A 60 -10.41 -5.50 -12.64
CA VAL A 60 -9.58 -4.32 -12.37
C VAL A 60 -8.14 -4.68 -12.66
N ASP A 61 -7.47 -3.87 -13.45
CA ASP A 61 -6.08 -4.05 -13.87
C ASP A 61 -5.22 -2.84 -13.49
N GLU A 62 -3.98 -2.80 -13.97
CA GLU A 62 -3.03 -1.71 -13.73
C GLU A 62 -3.55 -0.33 -14.19
N SER A 63 -4.57 -0.30 -15.06
CA SER A 63 -5.20 0.97 -15.47
C SER A 63 -5.87 1.71 -14.31
N LEU A 64 -6.18 1.00 -13.21
CA LEU A 64 -6.61 1.62 -11.96
C LEU A 64 -5.62 2.69 -11.51
N PHE A 65 -4.33 2.39 -11.52
CA PHE A 65 -3.28 3.31 -11.08
C PHE A 65 -2.99 4.39 -12.13
N SER A 66 -2.94 4.04 -13.41
CA SER A 66 -2.61 4.99 -14.49
C SER A 66 -3.67 6.09 -14.67
N LYS A 67 -4.91 5.84 -14.29
CA LYS A 67 -6.01 6.82 -14.32
C LYS A 67 -5.95 7.84 -13.19
N ASN A 68 -5.29 7.51 -12.11
CA ASN A 68 -5.25 8.32 -10.90
C ASN A 68 -3.91 9.03 -10.75
N ALA A 69 -3.92 10.25 -10.26
CA ALA A 69 -2.69 10.95 -9.85
C ALA A 69 -2.00 10.18 -8.70
N VAL A 70 -2.80 9.68 -7.77
CA VAL A 70 -2.39 8.80 -6.67
C VAL A 70 -3.55 7.87 -6.33
N THR A 71 -3.22 6.63 -5.98
CA THR A 71 -4.18 5.67 -5.43
C THR A 71 -3.78 5.35 -4.00
N VAL A 72 -4.71 5.54 -3.08
CA VAL A 72 -4.55 5.15 -1.67
C VAL A 72 -5.04 3.72 -1.52
N VAL A 73 -4.15 2.79 -1.20
CA VAL A 73 -4.48 1.37 -1.02
C VAL A 73 -4.47 1.04 0.46
N ASN A 74 -5.61 0.66 0.98
CA ASN A 74 -5.79 0.28 2.38
C ASN A 74 -5.97 -1.23 2.51
N PHE A 75 -5.11 -1.86 3.30
CA PHE A 75 -5.17 -3.28 3.62
C PHE A 75 -5.86 -3.50 4.94
N TRP A 76 -6.84 -4.37 4.95
CA TRP A 76 -7.66 -4.65 6.12
C TRP A 76 -8.15 -6.11 6.15
N PHE A 77 -8.81 -6.50 7.23
CA PHE A 77 -9.55 -7.76 7.29
C PHE A 77 -10.82 -7.56 8.13
N THR A 78 -11.80 -8.44 7.92
CA THR A 78 -13.16 -8.25 8.44
C THR A 78 -13.21 -8.25 9.97
N GLY A 79 -12.40 -9.08 10.64
CA GLY A 79 -12.31 -9.14 12.10
C GLY A 79 -11.44 -8.07 12.75
N CYS A 80 -10.82 -7.18 11.97
CA CYS A 80 -9.94 -6.13 12.48
C CYS A 80 -10.75 -4.91 12.94
N LYS A 81 -10.96 -4.76 14.22
CA LYS A 81 -11.74 -3.65 14.78
C LYS A 81 -11.20 -2.26 14.45
N PRO A 82 -9.89 -1.96 14.56
CA PRO A 82 -9.38 -0.65 14.14
C PRO A 82 -9.51 -0.41 12.64
N CYS A 83 -9.42 -1.45 11.79
CA CYS A 83 -9.68 -1.33 10.36
C CYS A 83 -11.13 -0.92 10.08
N VAL A 84 -12.08 -1.60 10.69
CA VAL A 84 -13.52 -1.33 10.52
C VAL A 84 -13.85 0.09 11.00
N ALA A 85 -13.24 0.53 12.09
CA ALA A 85 -13.47 1.86 12.66
C ALA A 85 -13.08 3.02 11.74
N GLU A 86 -12.16 2.79 10.79
CA GLU A 86 -11.72 3.85 9.85
C GLU A 86 -12.40 3.80 8.47
N LEU A 87 -13.21 2.77 8.17
CA LEU A 87 -13.82 2.60 6.83
C LEU A 87 -14.63 3.81 6.39
N SER A 88 -15.41 4.42 7.28
CA SER A 88 -16.16 5.64 6.97
C SER A 88 -15.26 6.83 6.66
N LYS A 89 -14.15 6.98 7.37
CA LYS A 89 -13.15 8.03 7.12
C LYS A 89 -12.41 7.84 5.80
N LEU A 90 -12.10 6.59 5.44
CA LEU A 90 -11.54 6.24 4.13
C LEU A 90 -12.52 6.59 3.01
N ASN A 91 -13.83 6.40 3.23
CA ASN A 91 -14.84 6.81 2.28
C ASN A 91 -14.90 8.34 2.11
N GLU A 92 -14.85 9.09 3.20
CA GLU A 92 -14.76 10.56 3.16
C GLU A 92 -13.48 11.03 2.44
N LEU A 93 -12.35 10.37 2.70
CA LEU A 93 -11.09 10.63 1.99
C LEU A 93 -11.24 10.37 0.49
N ASN A 94 -11.86 9.26 0.10
CA ASN A 94 -12.11 8.94 -1.30
C ASN A 94 -12.91 10.04 -2.00
N ASP A 95 -13.97 10.52 -1.37
CA ASP A 95 -14.80 11.61 -1.93
C ASP A 95 -13.99 12.91 -2.04
N ALA A 96 -13.16 13.22 -1.06
CA ALA A 96 -12.32 14.41 -1.06
C ALA A 96 -11.24 14.39 -2.16
N ILE A 97 -10.54 13.25 -2.35
CA ILE A 97 -9.43 13.18 -3.32
C ILE A 97 -9.88 12.90 -4.75
N LYS A 98 -11.10 12.46 -4.97
CA LYS A 98 -11.66 12.25 -6.34
C LYS A 98 -11.56 13.48 -7.21
N SER A 99 -11.88 14.65 -6.66
CA SER A 99 -11.79 15.93 -7.38
C SER A 99 -10.35 16.32 -7.74
N MET A 100 -9.36 15.76 -7.06
CA MET A 100 -7.94 15.97 -7.28
C MET A 100 -7.28 14.85 -8.12
N GLY A 101 -8.08 13.93 -8.65
CA GLY A 101 -7.60 12.81 -9.45
C GLY A 101 -7.06 11.63 -8.63
N GLY A 102 -7.43 11.53 -7.36
CA GLY A 102 -7.10 10.39 -6.49
C GLY A 102 -8.26 9.43 -6.29
N GLU A 103 -7.95 8.26 -5.79
CA GLU A 103 -8.93 7.22 -5.43
C GLU A 103 -8.43 6.43 -4.22
N VAL A 104 -9.35 6.05 -3.34
CA VAL A 104 -9.10 5.06 -2.28
C VAL A 104 -9.59 3.70 -2.74
N VAL A 105 -8.77 2.68 -2.53
CA VAL A 105 -9.08 1.27 -2.83
C VAL A 105 -8.77 0.43 -1.60
N GLY A 106 -9.70 -0.44 -1.22
CA GLY A 106 -9.49 -1.41 -0.16
C GLY A 106 -9.08 -2.78 -0.71
N ILE A 107 -8.18 -3.46 0.00
CA ILE A 107 -7.84 -4.86 -0.23
C ILE A 107 -8.02 -5.59 1.10
N ASN A 108 -9.04 -6.44 1.19
CA ASN A 108 -9.27 -7.29 2.34
C ASN A 108 -8.51 -8.61 2.16
N THR A 109 -7.61 -8.92 3.09
CA THR A 109 -6.73 -10.09 2.99
C THR A 109 -7.44 -11.43 3.16
N GLU A 110 -8.70 -11.44 3.57
CA GLU A 110 -9.54 -12.65 3.65
C GLU A 110 -10.27 -12.93 2.34
N THR A 111 -10.36 -11.95 1.42
CA THR A 111 -11.12 -12.05 0.16
C THR A 111 -10.28 -12.47 -1.04
N PHE A 112 -9.07 -12.97 -0.82
CA PHE A 112 -8.20 -13.44 -1.89
C PHE A 112 -8.85 -14.57 -2.71
N ASP A 113 -8.43 -14.71 -3.95
CA ASP A 113 -8.82 -15.78 -4.87
C ASP A 113 -10.34 -15.87 -5.13
N GLY A 114 -11.03 -14.73 -4.99
CA GLY A 114 -12.47 -14.66 -5.21
C GLY A 114 -13.31 -15.39 -4.18
N ASN A 115 -12.83 -15.53 -2.94
CA ASN A 115 -13.56 -16.18 -1.85
C ASN A 115 -14.91 -15.47 -1.60
N GLN A 116 -15.98 -16.05 -2.12
CA GLN A 116 -17.31 -15.44 -2.14
C GLN A 116 -17.93 -15.26 -0.74
N ASP A 117 -17.64 -16.15 0.20
CA ASP A 117 -18.16 -16.03 1.55
C ASP A 117 -17.48 -14.87 2.29
N ALA A 118 -16.15 -14.77 2.17
CA ALA A 118 -15.39 -13.65 2.73
C ALA A 118 -15.77 -12.31 2.08
N ILE A 119 -16.01 -12.30 0.75
CA ILE A 119 -16.49 -11.10 0.03
C ILE A 119 -17.83 -10.63 0.56
N LYS A 120 -18.78 -11.56 0.78
CA LYS A 120 -20.10 -11.21 1.34
C LYS A 120 -20.00 -10.62 2.74
N GLU A 121 -19.17 -11.20 3.59
CA GLU A 121 -18.95 -10.69 4.95
C GLU A 121 -18.30 -9.31 4.92
N ALA A 122 -17.26 -9.13 4.10
CA ALA A 122 -16.58 -7.84 3.93
C ALA A 122 -17.54 -6.78 3.37
N ALA A 123 -18.35 -7.12 2.37
CA ALA A 123 -19.34 -6.21 1.78
C ALA A 123 -20.39 -5.76 2.80
N ALA A 124 -20.86 -6.67 3.66
CA ALA A 124 -21.80 -6.34 4.72
C ALA A 124 -21.19 -5.35 5.75
N VAL A 125 -19.93 -5.53 6.09
CA VAL A 125 -19.21 -4.61 6.98
C VAL A 125 -19.05 -3.24 6.32
N LEU A 126 -18.62 -3.19 5.05
CA LEU A 126 -18.49 -1.94 4.29
C LEU A 126 -19.82 -1.18 4.21
N GLU A 127 -20.91 -1.88 3.93
CA GLU A 127 -22.27 -1.30 3.90
C GLU A 127 -22.65 -0.73 5.27
N SER A 128 -22.41 -1.47 6.34
CA SER A 128 -22.72 -1.04 7.71
C SER A 128 -21.97 0.24 8.12
N GLN A 129 -20.79 0.47 7.56
CA GLN A 129 -19.97 1.66 7.80
C GLN A 129 -20.17 2.78 6.77
N GLY A 130 -21.05 2.58 5.79
CA GLY A 130 -21.29 3.55 4.73
C GLY A 130 -20.11 3.71 3.76
N ALA A 131 -19.21 2.74 3.70
CA ALA A 131 -18.05 2.74 2.83
C ALA A 131 -18.42 2.25 1.42
N LYS A 132 -18.29 3.12 0.42
CA LYS A 132 -18.68 2.88 -0.98
C LYS A 132 -17.49 2.84 -1.95
N TYR A 133 -16.28 3.13 -1.49
CA TYR A 133 -15.09 3.03 -2.33
C TYR A 133 -14.81 1.57 -2.69
N ARG A 134 -14.14 1.36 -3.82
CA ARG A 134 -13.89 0.01 -4.33
C ARG A 134 -13.05 -0.82 -3.36
N ASN A 135 -13.46 -2.05 -3.15
CA ASN A 135 -12.68 -3.09 -2.51
C ASN A 135 -12.43 -4.22 -3.52
N LEU A 136 -11.22 -4.76 -3.48
CA LEU A 136 -10.74 -5.70 -4.48
C LEU A 136 -10.41 -7.05 -3.86
N SER A 137 -10.76 -8.10 -4.59
CA SER A 137 -10.22 -9.45 -4.43
C SER A 137 -9.09 -9.64 -5.43
N ILE A 138 -7.94 -10.10 -4.96
CA ILE A 138 -6.75 -10.33 -5.77
C ILE A 138 -6.27 -11.78 -5.63
N ASP A 139 -5.48 -12.23 -6.61
CA ASP A 139 -4.84 -13.54 -6.57
C ASP A 139 -3.74 -13.54 -5.49
N SER A 140 -3.84 -14.47 -4.54
CA SER A 140 -2.89 -14.64 -3.45
C SER A 140 -1.46 -14.97 -3.94
N ALA A 141 -1.33 -15.59 -5.10
CA ALA A 141 -0.04 -15.92 -5.71
C ALA A 141 0.57 -14.77 -6.52
N SER A 142 -0.21 -13.72 -6.82
CA SER A 142 0.30 -12.54 -7.52
C SER A 142 1.33 -11.77 -6.68
N ALA A 143 2.08 -10.87 -7.32
CA ALA A 143 3.02 -10.00 -6.59
C ALA A 143 2.31 -9.14 -5.54
N ALA A 144 1.15 -8.57 -5.89
CA ALA A 144 0.32 -7.80 -4.95
C ALA A 144 -0.23 -8.67 -3.81
N GLY A 145 -0.64 -9.92 -4.11
CA GLY A 145 -1.12 -10.87 -3.11
C GLY A 145 -0.04 -11.26 -2.11
N LYS A 146 1.17 -11.51 -2.57
CA LYS A 146 2.33 -11.79 -1.72
C LYS A 146 2.68 -10.59 -0.85
N TYR A 147 2.70 -9.38 -1.44
CA TYR A 147 2.92 -8.16 -0.68
C TYR A 147 1.89 -8.00 0.44
N ALA A 148 0.60 -8.19 0.13
CA ALA A 148 -0.47 -8.10 1.12
C ALA A 148 -0.38 -9.18 2.22
N SER A 149 0.08 -10.38 1.86
CA SER A 149 0.26 -11.50 2.81
C SER A 149 1.44 -11.27 3.77
N ASP A 150 2.42 -10.46 3.39
CA ASP A 150 3.57 -10.12 4.23
C ASP A 150 3.29 -8.96 5.21
N ILE A 151 2.11 -8.35 5.13
CA ILE A 151 1.71 -7.28 6.05
C ILE A 151 1.50 -7.85 7.45
N MET A 152 2.21 -7.30 8.43
CA MET A 152 2.23 -7.78 9.82
C MET A 152 1.41 -6.91 10.77
N ALA A 153 0.89 -5.77 10.32
CA ALA A 153 0.11 -4.84 11.11
C ALA A 153 -1.07 -4.32 10.31
N PHE A 154 -2.23 -4.24 10.93
CA PHE A 154 -3.47 -3.76 10.31
C PHE A 154 -4.14 -2.69 11.16
N PRO A 155 -4.72 -1.68 10.50
CA PRO A 155 -4.69 -1.43 9.07
C PRO A 155 -3.30 -0.98 8.60
N THR A 156 -2.98 -1.22 7.33
CA THR A 156 -1.82 -0.65 6.65
C THR A 156 -2.29 0.09 5.40
N THR A 157 -1.80 1.29 5.18
CA THR A 157 -2.15 2.11 4.02
C THR A 157 -0.89 2.50 3.27
N ILE A 158 -0.92 2.35 1.94
CA ILE A 158 0.15 2.75 1.03
C ILE A 158 -0.37 3.72 -0.02
N LEU A 159 0.53 4.50 -0.58
CA LEU A 159 0.28 5.34 -1.74
C LEU A 159 0.92 4.69 -2.97
N VAL A 160 0.18 4.63 -4.07
CA VAL A 160 0.67 4.08 -5.34
C VAL A 160 0.53 5.13 -6.42
N ASP A 161 1.62 5.36 -7.17
CA ASP A 161 1.64 6.32 -8.26
C ASP A 161 1.01 5.76 -9.57
N ARG A 162 0.98 6.56 -10.63
CA ARG A 162 0.42 6.18 -11.93
C ARG A 162 1.13 5.00 -12.60
N ASN A 163 2.36 4.74 -12.22
CA ASN A 163 3.19 3.67 -12.77
C ASN A 163 3.12 2.38 -11.94
N GLY A 164 2.27 2.37 -10.90
CA GLY A 164 2.16 1.25 -9.98
C GLY A 164 3.29 1.18 -8.96
N ASN A 165 4.05 2.25 -8.75
CA ASN A 165 5.10 2.28 -7.74
C ASN A 165 4.56 2.75 -6.39
N ILE A 166 5.03 2.10 -5.31
CA ILE A 166 4.73 2.56 -3.95
C ILE A 166 5.51 3.84 -3.67
N VAL A 167 4.83 4.87 -3.20
CA VAL A 167 5.39 6.18 -2.88
C VAL A 167 5.47 6.36 -1.37
N GLY A 168 6.66 6.65 -0.88
CA GLY A 168 6.90 6.84 0.56
C GLY A 168 6.86 5.54 1.36
N GLU A 169 6.80 5.68 2.66
CA GLU A 169 6.72 4.55 3.59
C GLU A 169 5.26 4.15 3.85
N PRO A 170 4.98 2.85 4.04
CA PRO A 170 3.64 2.41 4.45
C PRO A 170 3.23 3.02 5.79
N MET A 171 2.01 3.53 5.86
CA MET A 171 1.40 4.00 7.10
C MET A 171 0.83 2.82 7.88
N LEU A 172 1.35 2.58 9.07
CA LEU A 172 0.89 1.53 9.97
C LEU A 172 -0.10 2.09 10.98
N GLY A 173 -1.26 1.44 11.09
CA GLY A 173 -2.35 1.91 11.95
C GLY A 173 -3.34 2.80 11.21
N GLY A 174 -4.32 3.34 11.94
CA GLY A 174 -5.39 4.16 11.35
C GLY A 174 -4.88 5.44 10.70
N ILE A 175 -5.59 5.89 9.68
CA ILE A 175 -5.28 7.15 8.97
C ILE A 175 -5.43 8.39 9.85
N ASP A 176 -6.04 8.27 11.00
CA ASP A 176 -6.19 9.32 12.02
C ASP A 176 -5.17 9.19 13.18
N ASN A 177 -4.23 8.26 13.07
CA ASN A 177 -3.19 8.12 14.07
C ASN A 177 -2.18 9.26 13.95
N GLN A 178 -2.05 10.05 15.03
CA GLN A 178 -1.15 11.21 15.08
C GLN A 178 0.31 10.83 14.78
N GLU A 179 0.74 9.62 15.13
CA GLU A 179 2.09 9.14 14.87
C GLU A 179 2.42 9.02 13.36
N ASN A 180 1.40 8.98 12.50
CA ASN A 180 1.58 8.94 11.04
C ASN A 180 1.81 10.32 10.41
N TYR A 181 1.71 11.40 11.21
CA TYR A 181 1.87 12.79 10.74
C TYR A 181 3.09 13.50 11.33
N ASP A 182 3.80 12.84 12.22
CA ASP A 182 5.04 13.32 12.81
C ASP A 182 6.27 12.73 12.08
#